data_e29d76bd4a201522e051ebe51b833f77
#
_entry.id   e29d76bd4a201522e051ebe51b833f77
#
_cell.length_a   1.000
_cell.length_b   1.000
_cell.length_c   1.000
_cell.angle_alpha   90.00
_cell.angle_beta   90.00
_cell.angle_gamma   90.00
#
_symmetry.space_group_name_H-M   'P 1'
#
loop_
_entity.id
_entity.type
_entity.pdbx_description
1 polymer ?
#
loop_
_entity_poly.entity_id
_entity_poly.type
_entity_poly.pdbx_seq_one_letter_code
_entity_poly.pdbx_strand_id
1 'polypeptide(L)'
;MERLKRTEKNTLTERVLQFGEGNFLRGFVDWMIDKLNKENGGDYGVTIVQPLAGGLVDKLNAQDGRYSLYLRGLLKGEKVEETRIVDCVTRGINPYTNTDEFFDCAKNPDLRFIVSNTTEAGIEYKPNQNPDDFNGLTFPGRLTLF
;
A
#
# COMPACT_ATOMS: atom_id res chain seq x y z
N MET A 1 15.88 -6.21 18.74
CA MET A 1 14.51 -6.54 18.30
C MET A 1 14.63 -7.13 16.91
N GLU A 2 14.25 -8.37 16.74
CA GLU A 2 14.35 -9.07 15.45
C GLU A 2 13.28 -8.48 14.50
N ARG A 3 13.68 -8.22 13.26
CA ARG A 3 12.73 -7.70 12.25
C ARG A 3 11.81 -8.82 11.77
N LEU A 4 10.54 -8.50 11.57
CA LEU A 4 9.61 -9.40 10.90
C LEU A 4 10.11 -9.65 9.46
N LYS A 5 10.49 -10.90 9.17
CA LYS A 5 10.87 -11.33 7.82
C LYS A 5 10.05 -12.54 7.41
N ARG A 6 9.92 -12.74 6.11
CA ARG A 6 9.33 -13.97 5.57
C ARG A 6 10.36 -15.09 5.59
N THR A 7 9.91 -16.29 5.87
CA THR A 7 10.69 -17.52 5.68
C THR A 7 10.61 -18.01 4.23
N GLU A 8 9.50 -17.66 3.54
CA GLU A 8 9.23 -18.01 2.15
C GLU A 8 8.88 -16.76 1.34
N LYS A 9 9.11 -16.81 0.03
CA LYS A 9 8.76 -15.71 -0.88
C LYS A 9 7.24 -15.49 -0.86
N ASN A 10 6.81 -14.23 -0.88
CA ASN A 10 5.40 -13.90 -1.08
C ASN A 10 4.95 -14.35 -2.49
N THR A 11 3.89 -15.14 -2.54
CA THR A 11 3.33 -15.69 -3.79
C THR A 11 1.99 -15.07 -4.17
N LEU A 12 1.49 -14.11 -3.37
CA LEU A 12 0.22 -13.44 -3.66
C LEU A 12 0.31 -12.66 -4.98
N THR A 13 -0.73 -12.77 -5.78
CA THR A 13 -0.87 -12.01 -7.02
C THR A 13 -1.13 -10.53 -6.71
N GLU A 14 -0.36 -9.63 -7.30
CA GLU A 14 -0.50 -8.18 -7.10
C GLU A 14 -1.80 -7.66 -7.74
N ARG A 15 -2.88 -7.66 -6.99
CA ARG A 15 -4.23 -7.26 -7.45
C ARG A 15 -4.66 -5.89 -6.95
N VAL A 16 -3.94 -5.34 -5.99
CA VAL A 16 -4.26 -4.07 -5.34
C VAL A 16 -3.07 -3.13 -5.42
N LEU A 17 -3.28 -1.97 -6.02
CA LEU A 17 -2.35 -0.85 -5.99
C LEU A 17 -2.86 0.17 -4.97
N GLN A 18 -2.06 0.43 -3.95
CA GLN A 18 -2.41 1.31 -2.85
C GLN A 18 -1.55 2.56 -2.84
N PHE A 19 -2.17 3.73 -3.00
CA PHE A 19 -1.50 5.01 -2.86
C PHE A 19 -1.54 5.47 -1.41
N GLY A 20 -0.41 5.31 -0.73
CA GLY A 20 -0.20 5.66 0.66
C GLY A 20 0.20 4.48 1.54
N GLU A 21 1.23 4.71 2.33
CA GLU A 21 1.79 3.77 3.31
C GLU A 21 1.38 4.11 4.74
N GLY A 22 0.40 5.00 4.90
CA GLY A 22 -0.05 5.50 6.19
C GLY A 22 -0.78 4.46 7.04
N ASN A 23 -0.90 4.76 8.33
CA ASN A 23 -1.51 3.84 9.31
C ASN A 23 -2.96 3.51 9.00
N PHE A 24 -3.71 4.45 8.39
CA PHE A 24 -5.12 4.21 8.07
C PHE A 24 -5.27 3.07 7.05
N LEU A 25 -4.62 3.17 5.89
CA LEU A 25 -4.72 2.13 4.87
C LEU A 25 -4.18 0.79 5.38
N ARG A 26 -3.03 0.80 6.05
CA ARG A 26 -2.43 -0.41 6.61
C ARG A 26 -3.28 -1.07 7.71
N GLY A 27 -3.94 -0.27 8.53
CA GLY A 27 -4.78 -0.77 9.64
C GLY A 27 -6.20 -1.09 9.24
N PHE A 28 -6.65 -0.68 8.06
CA PHE A 28 -8.02 -0.86 7.60
C PHE A 28 -8.08 -1.68 6.30
N VAL A 29 -7.56 -1.14 5.19
CA VAL A 29 -7.66 -1.81 3.89
C VAL A 29 -6.79 -3.07 3.84
N ASP A 30 -5.51 -2.96 4.18
CA ASP A 30 -4.60 -4.11 4.16
C ASP A 30 -5.03 -5.17 5.17
N TRP A 31 -5.56 -4.76 6.33
CA TRP A 31 -6.13 -5.69 7.30
C TRP A 31 -7.31 -6.48 6.72
N MET A 32 -8.23 -5.83 5.99
CA MET A 32 -9.35 -6.52 5.35
C MET A 32 -8.88 -7.49 4.27
N ILE A 33 -7.89 -7.08 3.48
CA ILE A 33 -7.30 -7.93 2.43
C ILE A 33 -6.56 -9.11 3.05
N ASP A 34 -5.77 -8.89 4.09
CA ASP A 34 -5.06 -9.95 4.81
C ASP A 34 -6.05 -10.97 5.40
N LYS A 35 -7.17 -10.47 5.94
CA LYS A 35 -8.23 -11.31 6.46
C LYS A 35 -8.91 -12.12 5.35
N LEU A 36 -9.23 -11.48 4.22
CA LEU A 36 -9.79 -12.14 3.04
C LEU A 36 -8.88 -13.29 2.56
N ASN A 37 -7.58 -13.03 2.45
CA ASN A 37 -6.61 -14.03 2.02
C ASN A 37 -6.56 -15.22 2.99
N LYS A 38 -6.45 -14.96 4.28
CA LYS A 38 -6.26 -16.00 5.31
C LYS A 38 -7.51 -16.81 5.64
N GLU A 39 -8.67 -16.14 5.66
CA GLU A 39 -9.91 -16.76 6.13
C GLU A 39 -10.78 -17.28 4.99
N ASN A 40 -10.62 -16.75 3.77
CA ASN A 40 -11.46 -17.10 2.62
C ASN A 40 -10.67 -17.59 1.40
N GLY A 41 -9.37 -17.87 1.55
CA GLY A 41 -8.53 -18.37 0.46
C GLY A 41 -8.35 -17.36 -0.68
N GLY A 42 -8.36 -16.07 -0.37
CA GLY A 42 -8.09 -15.01 -1.34
C GLY A 42 -6.64 -15.03 -1.79
N ASP A 43 -6.38 -14.41 -2.95
CA ASP A 43 -5.05 -14.25 -3.55
C ASP A 43 -4.87 -12.79 -3.96
N TYR A 44 -4.85 -11.90 -2.97
CA TYR A 44 -4.76 -10.45 -3.16
C TYR A 44 -3.48 -9.91 -2.52
N GLY A 45 -2.47 -9.69 -3.36
CA GLY A 45 -1.27 -8.96 -2.99
C GLY A 45 -1.47 -7.46 -3.13
N VAL A 46 -0.95 -6.70 -2.18
CA VAL A 46 -0.98 -5.23 -2.16
C VAL A 46 0.39 -4.69 -2.51
N THR A 47 0.46 -3.90 -3.58
CA THR A 47 1.62 -3.06 -3.91
C THR A 47 1.37 -1.66 -3.39
N ILE A 48 2.23 -1.17 -2.50
CA ILE A 48 2.10 0.17 -1.90
C ILE A 48 2.95 1.16 -2.68
N VAL A 49 2.35 2.27 -3.12
CA VAL A 49 3.04 3.40 -3.73
C VAL A 49 3.16 4.54 -2.73
N GLN A 50 4.39 4.96 -2.44
CA GLN A 50 4.69 6.05 -1.53
C GLN A 50 4.26 7.40 -2.14
N PRO A 51 3.45 8.23 -1.44
CA PRO A 51 2.92 9.47 -2.01
C PRO A 51 3.91 10.63 -2.02
N LEU A 52 4.92 10.59 -1.15
CA LEU A 52 5.93 11.63 -0.98
C LEU A 52 7.34 11.05 -1.16
N ALA A 53 8.32 11.89 -1.48
CA ALA A 53 9.70 11.47 -1.67
C ALA A 53 10.30 10.79 -0.41
N GLY A 54 9.95 11.26 0.78
CA GLY A 54 10.29 10.60 2.05
C GLY A 54 9.09 9.85 2.63
N GLY A 55 9.26 8.59 3.05
CA GLY A 55 8.18 7.77 3.58
C GLY A 55 8.64 6.46 4.19
N LEU A 56 7.79 5.45 4.17
CA LEU A 56 7.98 4.20 4.92
C LEU A 56 8.25 2.97 4.04
N VAL A 57 8.22 3.09 2.70
CA VAL A 57 8.33 1.90 1.84
C VAL A 57 9.64 1.15 2.02
N ASP A 58 10.77 1.84 2.26
CA ASP A 58 12.04 1.18 2.53
C ASP A 58 12.00 0.34 3.80
N LYS A 59 11.30 0.83 4.84
CA LYS A 59 11.12 0.08 6.09
C LYS A 59 10.19 -1.11 5.89
N LEU A 60 9.12 -0.96 5.10
CA LEU A 60 8.21 -2.05 4.75
C LEU A 60 8.92 -3.12 3.94
N ASN A 61 9.68 -2.72 2.92
CA ASN A 61 10.47 -3.65 2.09
C ASN A 61 11.53 -4.39 2.92
N ALA A 62 12.18 -3.70 3.87
CA ALA A 62 13.14 -4.32 4.77
C ALA A 62 12.54 -5.39 5.71
N GLN A 63 11.20 -5.44 5.81
CA GLN A 63 10.40 -6.41 6.57
C GLN A 63 9.58 -7.32 5.64
N ASP A 64 9.91 -7.38 4.36
CA ASP A 64 9.18 -8.16 3.35
C ASP A 64 7.67 -7.83 3.31
N GLY A 65 7.31 -6.55 3.50
CA GLY A 65 5.94 -6.06 3.55
C GLY A 65 5.15 -6.39 4.84
N ARG A 66 5.76 -7.08 5.80
CA ARG A 66 5.07 -7.53 7.03
C ARG A 66 5.11 -6.50 8.14
N TYR A 67 4.04 -6.42 8.90
CA TYR A 67 3.97 -5.57 10.10
C TYR A 67 2.95 -6.11 11.12
N SER A 68 3.14 -5.71 12.38
CA SER A 68 2.19 -6.02 13.45
C SER A 68 1.08 -4.99 13.50
N LEU A 69 -0.16 -5.44 13.53
CA LEU A 69 -1.34 -4.63 13.74
C LEU A 69 -1.94 -4.98 15.10
N TYR A 70 -2.16 -3.95 15.92
CA TYR A 70 -2.81 -4.07 17.23
C TYR A 70 -4.24 -3.55 17.10
N LEU A 71 -5.20 -4.44 17.23
CA LEU A 71 -6.63 -4.12 17.22
C LEU A 71 -7.09 -4.00 18.67
N ARG A 72 -7.58 -2.82 19.05
CA ARG A 72 -8.09 -2.54 20.39
C ARG A 72 -9.44 -1.87 20.29
N GLY A 73 -10.41 -2.34 21.08
CA GLY A 73 -11.73 -1.79 21.03
C GLY A 73 -12.69 -2.44 22.03
N LEU A 74 -13.97 -2.19 21.80
CA LEU A 74 -15.05 -2.83 22.53
C LEU A 74 -15.88 -3.67 21.55
N LEU A 75 -16.05 -4.94 21.86
CA LEU A 75 -16.95 -5.84 21.15
C LEU A 75 -18.04 -6.28 22.11
N LYS A 76 -19.31 -5.91 21.83
CA LYS A 76 -20.45 -6.20 22.69
C LYS A 76 -20.27 -5.73 24.16
N GLY A 77 -19.57 -4.63 24.36
CA GLY A 77 -19.30 -4.05 25.69
C GLY A 77 -18.07 -4.60 26.40
N GLU A 78 -17.44 -5.64 25.87
CA GLU A 78 -16.20 -6.22 26.43
C GLU A 78 -14.96 -5.68 25.71
N LYS A 79 -13.87 -5.47 26.47
CA LYS A 79 -12.59 -5.05 25.90
C LYS A 79 -12.00 -6.19 25.07
N VAL A 80 -11.66 -5.87 23.83
CA VAL A 80 -10.96 -6.78 22.92
C VAL A 80 -9.60 -6.19 22.57
N GLU A 81 -8.58 -7.04 22.65
CA GLU A 81 -7.22 -6.75 22.19
C GLU A 81 -6.73 -7.94 21.38
N GLU A 82 -6.42 -7.71 20.12
CA GLU A 82 -5.88 -8.70 19.19
C GLU A 82 -4.59 -8.16 18.57
N THR A 83 -3.60 -9.02 18.44
CA THR A 83 -2.38 -8.74 17.67
C THR A 83 -2.37 -9.62 16.43
N ARG A 84 -2.24 -9.00 15.26
CA ARG A 84 -2.21 -9.69 13.98
C ARG A 84 -0.95 -9.31 13.19
N ILE A 85 -0.33 -10.28 12.55
CA ILE A 85 0.68 -10.01 11.54
C ILE A 85 -0.04 -9.88 10.20
N VAL A 86 -0.02 -8.69 9.64
CA VAL A 86 -0.47 -8.42 8.27
C VAL A 86 0.69 -8.74 7.33
N ASP A 87 0.43 -9.52 6.30
CA ASP A 87 1.44 -9.99 5.35
C ASP A 87 0.96 -10.02 3.88
N CYS A 88 -0.17 -9.38 3.58
CA CYS A 88 -0.67 -9.22 2.23
C CYS A 88 0.12 -8.23 1.36
N VAL A 89 0.96 -7.38 1.96
CA VAL A 89 1.80 -6.44 1.21
C VAL A 89 2.94 -7.19 0.54
N THR A 90 3.03 -7.10 -0.79
CA THR A 90 4.06 -7.75 -1.60
C THR A 90 5.33 -6.92 -1.67
N ARG A 91 5.18 -5.62 -1.90
CA ARG A 91 6.27 -4.64 -1.98
C ARG A 91 5.76 -3.21 -1.83
N GLY A 92 6.69 -2.31 -1.56
CA GLY A 92 6.47 -0.87 -1.61
C GLY A 92 7.34 -0.22 -2.69
N ILE A 93 6.80 0.76 -3.38
CA ILE A 93 7.46 1.52 -4.44
C ILE A 93 7.59 2.98 -4.02
N ASN A 94 8.80 3.52 -4.17
CA ASN A 94 9.02 4.96 -4.12
C ASN A 94 9.11 5.49 -5.57
N PRO A 95 8.05 6.09 -6.12
CA PRO A 95 8.01 6.51 -7.51
C PRO A 95 8.95 7.69 -7.83
N TYR A 96 9.48 8.36 -6.80
CA TYR A 96 10.46 9.45 -6.95
C TYR A 96 11.87 8.93 -7.25
N THR A 97 12.14 7.68 -6.88
CA THR A 97 13.45 7.04 -7.14
C THR A 97 13.35 5.93 -8.18
N ASN A 98 12.16 5.37 -8.39
CA ASN A 98 11.92 4.30 -9.35
C ASN A 98 10.57 4.51 -10.07
N THR A 99 10.55 5.45 -11.00
CA THR A 99 9.36 5.82 -11.78
C THR A 99 8.94 4.69 -12.74
N ASP A 100 9.90 3.96 -13.29
CA ASP A 100 9.61 2.85 -14.22
C ASP A 100 8.82 1.73 -13.53
N GLU A 101 9.22 1.37 -12.31
CA GLU A 101 8.52 0.37 -11.51
C GLU A 101 7.07 0.78 -11.20
N PHE A 102 6.85 2.07 -10.98
CA PHE A 102 5.51 2.61 -10.79
C PHE A 102 4.65 2.41 -12.05
N PHE A 103 5.15 2.80 -13.22
CA PHE A 103 4.39 2.63 -14.47
C PHE A 103 4.25 1.17 -14.89
N ASP A 104 5.15 0.29 -14.49
CA ASP A 104 5.00 -1.15 -14.75
C ASP A 104 3.79 -1.76 -14.01
N CYS A 105 3.36 -1.16 -12.89
CA CYS A 105 2.13 -1.57 -12.23
C CYS A 105 0.89 -1.38 -13.12
N ALA A 106 0.86 -0.34 -13.98
CA ALA A 106 -0.24 -0.10 -14.91
C ALA A 106 -0.37 -1.18 -15.99
N LYS A 107 0.72 -1.88 -16.28
CA LYS A 107 0.77 -2.98 -17.26
C LYS A 107 0.36 -4.33 -16.67
N ASN A 108 0.11 -4.39 -15.36
CA ASN A 108 -0.22 -5.62 -14.68
C ASN A 108 -1.66 -6.07 -15.03
N PRO A 109 -1.86 -7.18 -15.77
CA PRO A 109 -3.18 -7.64 -16.18
C PRO A 109 -4.03 -8.15 -15.02
N ASP A 110 -3.42 -8.45 -13.88
CA ASP A 110 -4.07 -8.96 -12.68
C ASP A 110 -4.54 -7.85 -11.74
N LEU A 111 -4.19 -6.59 -12.00
CA LEU A 111 -4.62 -5.45 -11.20
C LEU A 111 -6.16 -5.35 -11.22
N ARG A 112 -6.77 -5.25 -10.02
CA ARG A 112 -8.23 -5.20 -9.84
C ARG A 112 -8.69 -3.95 -9.10
N PHE A 113 -7.89 -3.46 -8.18
CA PHE A 113 -8.25 -2.34 -7.33
C PHE A 113 -7.12 -1.31 -7.24
N ILE A 114 -7.51 -0.06 -7.32
CA ILE A 114 -6.64 1.08 -6.97
C ILE A 114 -7.28 1.75 -5.76
N VAL A 115 -6.52 1.89 -4.68
CA VAL A 115 -7.00 2.45 -3.40
C VAL A 115 -6.16 3.64 -2.99
N SER A 116 -6.83 4.67 -2.47
CA SER A 116 -6.18 5.86 -1.93
C SER A 116 -7.02 6.44 -0.79
N ASN A 117 -6.36 7.04 0.18
CA ASN A 117 -6.98 7.89 1.20
C ASN A 117 -6.41 9.31 1.14
N THR A 118 -6.14 9.81 -0.04
CA THR A 118 -5.59 11.14 -0.27
C THR A 118 -6.49 12.20 0.37
N THR A 119 -5.88 13.06 1.19
CA THR A 119 -6.56 14.18 1.85
C THR A 119 -6.74 15.36 0.90
N GLU A 120 -7.47 16.39 1.33
CA GLU A 120 -7.73 17.61 0.55
C GLU A 120 -6.44 18.26 0.03
N ALA A 121 -5.38 18.25 0.85
CA ALA A 121 -4.07 18.79 0.46
C ALA A 121 -3.39 17.98 -0.66
N GLY A 122 -3.74 16.71 -0.82
CA GLY A 122 -3.21 15.84 -1.88
C GLY A 122 -4.04 15.85 -3.16
N ILE A 123 -5.29 16.35 -3.11
CA ILE A 123 -6.20 16.44 -4.27
C ILE A 123 -6.14 17.87 -4.82
N GLU A 124 -4.95 18.32 -5.15
CA GLU A 124 -4.75 19.66 -5.70
C GLU A 124 -4.81 19.63 -7.24
N TYR A 125 -5.63 20.51 -7.82
CA TYR A 125 -5.61 20.76 -9.25
C TYR A 125 -4.61 21.88 -9.58
N LYS A 126 -3.63 21.57 -10.42
CA LYS A 126 -2.71 22.56 -11.00
C LYS A 126 -2.86 22.53 -12.52
N PRO A 127 -3.24 23.64 -13.16
CA PRO A 127 -3.28 23.72 -14.61
C PRO A 127 -1.85 23.68 -15.19
N ASN A 128 -1.74 23.24 -16.45
CA ASN A 128 -0.50 23.29 -17.21
C ASN A 128 0.69 22.52 -16.58
N GLN A 129 0.43 21.41 -15.91
CA GLN A 129 1.49 20.53 -15.43
C GLN A 129 2.24 19.92 -16.62
N ASN A 130 3.57 19.84 -16.51
CA ASN A 130 4.40 19.16 -17.52
C ASN A 130 4.36 17.64 -17.27
N PRO A 131 3.80 16.82 -18.19
CA PRO A 131 3.77 15.37 -18.02
C PRO A 131 5.16 14.71 -18.00
N ASP A 132 6.18 15.35 -18.57
CA ASP A 132 7.55 14.86 -18.58
C ASP A 132 8.30 15.11 -17.25
N ASP A 133 7.75 15.96 -16.36
CA ASP A 133 8.27 16.22 -15.02
C ASP A 133 7.44 15.48 -13.96
N PHE A 134 7.63 14.18 -13.84
CA PHE A 134 6.88 13.36 -12.88
C PHE A 134 6.93 13.90 -11.45
N ASN A 135 8.07 14.43 -11.01
CA ASN A 135 8.23 14.93 -9.65
C ASN A 135 7.48 16.25 -9.40
N GLY A 136 7.30 17.05 -10.43
CA GLY A 136 6.52 18.29 -10.39
C GLY A 136 5.00 18.08 -10.47
N LEU A 137 4.54 16.87 -10.79
CA LEU A 137 3.11 16.56 -10.87
C LEU A 137 2.45 16.47 -9.49
N THR A 138 1.20 16.92 -9.41
CA THR A 138 0.30 16.58 -8.29
C THR A 138 -0.08 15.11 -8.31
N PHE A 139 -0.64 14.59 -7.21
CA PHE A 139 -1.12 13.20 -7.18
C PHE A 139 -2.15 12.90 -8.30
N PRO A 140 -3.18 13.74 -8.56
CA PRO A 140 -4.06 13.54 -9.70
C PRO A 140 -3.35 13.53 -11.04
N GLY A 141 -2.35 14.40 -11.23
CA GLY A 141 -1.54 14.42 -12.44
C GLY A 141 -0.79 13.13 -12.67
N ARG A 142 -0.15 12.57 -11.63
CA ARG A 142 0.54 11.28 -11.70
C ARG A 142 -0.40 10.12 -12.00
N LEU A 143 -1.57 10.12 -11.36
CA LEU A 143 -2.59 9.09 -11.59
C LEU A 143 -3.15 9.15 -13.01
N THR A 144 -3.17 10.33 -13.63
CA THR A 144 -3.59 10.48 -15.03
C THR A 144 -2.58 9.87 -16.02
N LEU A 145 -1.29 9.86 -15.66
CA LEU A 145 -0.25 9.21 -16.47
C LEU A 145 -0.20 7.69 -16.29
N PHE A 146 -0.66 7.20 -15.16
CA PHE A 146 -0.78 5.78 -14.84
C PHE A 146 -1.82 5.09 -15.70
#